data_08c62260e6846d51e25ed0698d74af2b
#
_entry.id   08c62260e6846d51e25ed0698d74af2b
#
_cell.length_a   1.000
_cell.length_b   1.000
_cell.length_c   1.000
_cell.angle_alpha   90.00
_cell.angle_beta   90.00
_cell.angle_gamma   90.00
#
_symmetry.space_group_name_H-M   'P 1'
#
loop_
_entity.id
_entity.type
_entity.pdbx_description
1 polymer ?
#
loop_
_entity_poly.entity_id
_entity_poly.type
_entity_poly.pdbx_seq_one_letter_code
_entity_poly.pdbx_strand_id
1 'polypeptide(L)'
;AIQDAIKMHDLPAEWSPELLKEADLIASKTKKTRYRKDLTNLPFATIDGADAKDFDDAIYCQKNSNGFSLYVAIADVSFYVEVGSKLDKEALKRGTSIYFPGTVVPMLPERLSNDVCSLRPNEDRCAMVCEMSLDSSGQRLKYKFYSALINSKARLTYKQVESHITNAQPLKGSEVIESINALEQLTISRLKIRQSRYALEINPKEAILELTPNQEVKNIIVKKPMRAHKLVEESMLLANECAAEFMQDRFDFGVFRIHENPDPSKLEVLKKYFQIPAQIASKSSPLET
;
A
#
# COMPACT_ATOMS: atom_id res chain seq x y z
N ALA A 1 15.46 25.19 3.18
CA ALA A 1 15.91 23.78 3.15
C ALA A 1 15.13 22.96 2.10
N ILE A 2 13.78 22.78 2.20
CA ILE A 2 13.02 21.96 1.22
C ILE A 2 13.10 22.57 -0.18
N GLN A 3 12.87 23.88 -0.34
CA GLN A 3 12.97 24.58 -1.62
C GLN A 3 14.39 24.50 -2.22
N ASP A 4 15.40 24.50 -1.39
CA ASP A 4 16.79 24.37 -1.84
C ASP A 4 17.07 22.94 -2.32
N ALA A 5 16.51 21.92 -1.64
CA ALA A 5 16.60 20.54 -2.08
C ALA A 5 15.86 20.33 -3.43
N ILE A 6 14.65 20.88 -3.58
CA ILE A 6 13.91 20.84 -4.84
C ILE A 6 14.74 21.42 -5.98
N LYS A 7 15.37 22.59 -5.78
CA LYS A 7 16.24 23.24 -6.78
C LYS A 7 17.54 22.47 -7.02
N MET A 8 18.19 21.99 -5.95
CA MET A 8 19.48 21.28 -6.04
C MET A 8 19.35 19.97 -6.83
N HIS A 9 18.22 19.30 -6.69
CA HIS A 9 17.95 18.02 -7.37
C HIS A 9 17.09 18.16 -8.63
N ASP A 10 16.84 19.41 -9.09
CA ASP A 10 16.02 19.72 -10.28
C ASP A 10 14.67 18.98 -10.28
N LEU A 11 14.00 18.97 -9.12
CA LEU A 11 12.73 18.25 -8.96
C LEU A 11 11.59 19.03 -9.62
N PRO A 12 10.70 18.36 -10.38
CA PRO A 12 9.59 19.01 -11.11
C PRO A 12 8.45 19.39 -10.17
N ALA A 13 8.61 20.46 -9.38
CA ALA A 13 7.64 20.87 -8.38
C ALA A 13 6.40 21.57 -8.97
N GLU A 14 6.49 22.10 -10.17
CA GLU A 14 5.42 22.85 -10.82
C GLU A 14 4.72 22.05 -11.92
N TRP A 15 3.47 22.42 -12.19
CA TRP A 15 2.66 21.87 -13.27
C TRP A 15 2.44 22.93 -14.36
N SER A 16 2.54 22.53 -15.62
CA SER A 16 2.13 23.42 -16.72
C SER A 16 0.61 23.63 -16.72
N PRO A 17 0.13 24.82 -17.15
CA PRO A 17 -1.31 25.08 -17.25
C PRO A 17 -2.06 24.08 -18.13
N GLU A 18 -1.38 23.50 -19.14
CA GLU A 18 -1.96 22.48 -20.02
C GLU A 18 -2.24 21.18 -19.29
N LEU A 19 -1.30 20.71 -18.45
CA LEU A 19 -1.45 19.50 -17.66
C LEU A 19 -2.54 19.63 -16.60
N LEU A 20 -2.66 20.81 -15.97
CA LEU A 20 -3.72 21.08 -15.03
C LEU A 20 -5.10 21.09 -15.72
N LYS A 21 -5.23 21.68 -16.90
CA LYS A 21 -6.46 21.62 -17.71
C LYS A 21 -6.80 20.19 -18.12
N GLU A 22 -5.83 19.39 -18.52
CA GLU A 22 -6.04 17.97 -18.83
C GLU A 22 -6.55 17.20 -17.62
N ALA A 23 -5.95 17.41 -16.43
CA ALA A 23 -6.39 16.81 -15.18
C ALA A 23 -7.84 17.20 -14.82
N ASP A 24 -8.21 18.46 -14.97
CA ASP A 24 -9.57 18.93 -14.72
C ASP A 24 -10.59 18.32 -15.69
N LEU A 25 -10.25 18.21 -16.97
CA LEU A 25 -11.09 17.56 -17.97
C LEU A 25 -11.31 16.09 -17.66
N ILE A 26 -10.27 15.39 -17.24
CA ILE A 26 -10.33 13.98 -16.84
C ILE A 26 -11.21 13.83 -15.59
N ALA A 27 -10.98 14.66 -14.59
CA ALA A 27 -11.73 14.63 -13.34
C ALA A 27 -13.23 14.91 -13.52
N SER A 28 -13.60 15.72 -14.53
CA SER A 28 -15.00 16.07 -14.86
C SER A 28 -15.70 14.99 -15.69
N LYS A 29 -14.99 14.06 -16.31
CA LYS A 29 -15.60 13.01 -17.14
C LYS A 29 -16.48 12.09 -16.28
N THR A 30 -17.71 11.85 -16.77
CA THR A 30 -18.60 10.86 -16.16
C THR A 30 -17.97 9.47 -16.19
N LYS A 31 -17.90 8.82 -15.04
CA LYS A 31 -17.31 7.49 -14.91
C LYS A 31 -18.09 6.47 -15.73
N LYS A 32 -17.47 5.87 -16.74
CA LYS A 32 -18.03 4.73 -17.47
C LYS A 32 -17.91 3.47 -16.63
N THR A 33 -18.92 3.15 -15.84
CA THR A 33 -18.92 2.04 -14.89
C THR A 33 -19.50 0.74 -15.46
N ARG A 34 -20.03 0.76 -16.69
CA ARG A 34 -20.81 -0.33 -17.31
C ARG A 34 -20.14 -1.72 -17.29
N TYR A 35 -18.82 -1.76 -17.30
CA TYR A 35 -18.06 -3.01 -17.32
C TYR A 35 -17.35 -3.32 -16.00
N ARG A 36 -17.66 -2.55 -14.95
CA ARG A 36 -17.07 -2.73 -13.62
C ARG A 36 -18.02 -3.52 -12.74
N LYS A 37 -17.45 -4.43 -11.94
CA LYS A 37 -18.20 -5.12 -10.91
C LYS A 37 -18.61 -4.11 -9.83
N ASP A 38 -19.90 -4.06 -9.50
CA ASP A 38 -20.38 -3.22 -8.41
C ASP A 38 -20.09 -3.89 -7.07
N LEU A 39 -19.26 -3.26 -6.27
CA LEU A 39 -18.90 -3.65 -4.90
C LEU A 39 -19.15 -2.50 -3.91
N THR A 40 -20.00 -1.54 -4.27
CA THR A 40 -20.27 -0.34 -3.45
C THR A 40 -20.94 -0.68 -2.11
N ASN A 41 -21.56 -1.86 -2.03
CA ASN A 41 -22.19 -2.35 -0.79
C ASN A 41 -21.20 -3.03 0.18
N LEU A 42 -19.99 -3.37 -0.26
CA LEU A 42 -19.00 -3.98 0.63
C LEU A 42 -18.34 -2.90 1.51
N PRO A 43 -18.13 -3.18 2.81
CA PRO A 43 -17.61 -2.20 3.75
C PRO A 43 -16.09 -2.07 3.66
N PHE A 44 -15.60 -1.63 2.50
CA PHE A 44 -14.21 -1.25 2.33
C PHE A 44 -13.85 -0.09 3.26
N ALA A 45 -12.62 -0.10 3.77
CA ALA A 45 -12.04 0.99 4.51
C ALA A 45 -10.60 1.25 4.05
N THR A 46 -10.19 2.52 4.04
CA THR A 46 -8.79 2.92 3.89
C THR A 46 -8.13 3.05 5.25
N ILE A 47 -6.84 2.72 5.37
CA ILE A 47 -6.07 2.77 6.63
C ILE A 47 -4.72 3.42 6.35
N ASP A 48 -4.57 4.69 6.74
CA ASP A 48 -3.43 5.52 6.37
C ASP A 48 -2.90 6.39 7.51
N GLY A 49 -1.88 7.18 7.23
CA GLY A 49 -1.41 8.26 8.09
C GLY A 49 -2.49 9.32 8.32
N ALA A 50 -2.39 10.08 9.40
CA ALA A 50 -3.37 11.12 9.71
C ALA A 50 -3.47 12.22 8.63
N ASP A 51 -2.36 12.50 7.99
CA ASP A 51 -2.13 13.59 7.02
C ASP A 51 -2.28 13.14 5.55
N ALA A 52 -2.46 11.82 5.31
CA ALA A 52 -2.67 11.29 3.96
C ALA A 52 -3.94 11.88 3.33
N LYS A 53 -3.85 12.18 2.03
CA LYS A 53 -4.95 12.68 1.19
C LYS A 53 -5.17 11.79 -0.04
N ASP A 54 -4.14 11.08 -0.44
CA ASP A 54 -4.04 10.13 -1.54
C ASP A 54 -4.27 8.71 -1.00
N PHE A 55 -5.52 8.28 -0.95
CA PHE A 55 -5.88 6.92 -0.49
C PHE A 55 -5.81 5.96 -1.67
N ASP A 56 -4.68 5.28 -1.81
CA ASP A 56 -4.39 4.41 -2.95
C ASP A 56 -4.97 3.01 -2.80
N ASP A 57 -5.17 2.54 -1.56
CA ASP A 57 -5.72 1.22 -1.28
C ASP A 57 -6.88 1.25 -0.27
N ALA A 58 -7.80 0.33 -0.44
CA ALA A 58 -8.87 0.05 0.50
C ALA A 58 -9.02 -1.46 0.68
N ILE A 59 -9.30 -1.88 1.91
CA ILE A 59 -9.33 -3.28 2.30
C ILE A 59 -10.71 -3.64 2.86
N TYR A 60 -11.19 -4.82 2.48
CA TYR A 60 -12.31 -5.48 3.10
C TYR A 60 -11.96 -6.93 3.39
N CYS A 61 -12.19 -7.39 4.60
CA CYS A 61 -11.97 -8.77 5.02
C CYS A 61 -13.23 -9.31 5.68
N GLN A 62 -13.63 -10.52 5.29
CA GLN A 62 -14.74 -11.24 5.89
C GLN A 62 -14.29 -12.63 6.34
N LYS A 63 -14.57 -12.98 7.59
CA LYS A 63 -14.41 -14.33 8.08
C LYS A 63 -15.64 -15.17 7.69
N ASN A 64 -15.40 -16.39 7.21
CA ASN A 64 -16.44 -17.36 6.86
C ASN A 64 -16.14 -18.73 7.50
N SER A 65 -17.01 -19.71 7.28
CA SER A 65 -16.86 -21.07 7.86
C SER A 65 -15.56 -21.77 7.44
N ASN A 66 -15.00 -21.43 6.27
CA ASN A 66 -13.85 -22.12 5.68
C ASN A 66 -12.54 -21.31 5.81
N GLY A 67 -12.58 -20.12 6.41
CA GLY A 67 -11.44 -19.22 6.55
C GLY A 67 -11.79 -17.76 6.30
N PHE A 68 -11.19 -17.13 5.29
CA PHE A 68 -11.33 -15.70 5.04
C PHE A 68 -11.57 -15.41 3.55
N SER A 69 -12.34 -14.35 3.31
CA SER A 69 -12.40 -13.66 2.01
C SER A 69 -11.78 -12.29 2.18
N LEU A 70 -10.67 -12.04 1.47
CA LEU A 70 -9.95 -10.76 1.50
C LEU A 70 -10.09 -10.07 0.16
N TYR A 71 -10.44 -8.80 0.19
CA TYR A 71 -10.53 -7.92 -0.96
C TYR A 71 -9.56 -6.75 -0.77
N VAL A 72 -8.63 -6.61 -1.70
CA VAL A 72 -7.71 -5.47 -1.76
C VAL A 72 -8.06 -4.68 -3.01
N ALA A 73 -8.53 -3.47 -2.82
CA ALA A 73 -8.89 -2.55 -3.90
C ALA A 73 -7.79 -1.48 -4.03
N ILE A 74 -7.27 -1.33 -5.24
CA ILE A 74 -6.25 -0.32 -5.58
C ILE A 74 -6.90 0.71 -6.50
N ALA A 75 -6.65 1.99 -6.27
CA ALA A 75 -7.11 3.08 -7.11
C ALA A 75 -6.74 2.83 -8.58
N ASP A 76 -7.73 2.81 -9.47
CA ASP A 76 -7.52 2.54 -10.89
C ASP A 76 -7.08 3.80 -11.64
N VAL A 77 -5.83 4.19 -11.43
CA VAL A 77 -5.22 5.37 -12.07
C VAL A 77 -5.22 5.23 -13.59
N SER A 78 -5.03 4.01 -14.11
CA SER A 78 -5.01 3.74 -15.55
C SER A 78 -6.35 4.03 -16.25
N PHE A 79 -7.44 4.06 -15.50
CA PHE A 79 -8.74 4.49 -16.02
C PHE A 79 -8.79 5.98 -16.33
N TYR A 80 -8.02 6.79 -15.60
CA TYR A 80 -8.00 8.24 -15.73
C TYR A 80 -6.88 8.72 -16.64
N VAL A 81 -5.67 8.17 -16.50
CA VAL A 81 -4.48 8.56 -17.25
C VAL A 81 -4.31 7.62 -18.44
N GLU A 82 -4.67 8.08 -19.63
CA GLU A 82 -4.57 7.31 -20.87
C GLU A 82 -3.11 7.22 -21.34
N VAL A 83 -2.70 6.03 -21.82
CA VAL A 83 -1.36 5.81 -22.37
C VAL A 83 -1.07 6.79 -23.51
N GLY A 84 0.09 7.44 -23.47
CA GLY A 84 0.54 8.41 -24.46
C GLY A 84 -0.03 9.82 -24.31
N SER A 85 -0.93 10.05 -23.33
CA SER A 85 -1.42 11.38 -22.98
C SER A 85 -0.29 12.29 -22.47
N LYS A 86 -0.53 13.60 -22.35
CA LYS A 86 0.46 14.52 -21.79
C LYS A 86 0.73 14.20 -20.31
N LEU A 87 -0.31 13.83 -19.57
CA LEU A 87 -0.18 13.40 -18.16
C LEU A 87 0.63 12.11 -18.03
N ASP A 88 0.41 11.11 -18.89
CA ASP A 88 1.18 9.87 -18.89
C ASP A 88 2.67 10.12 -19.13
N LYS A 89 2.99 10.95 -20.13
CA LYS A 89 4.37 11.33 -20.43
C LYS A 89 5.03 12.09 -19.28
N GLU A 90 4.32 12.99 -18.64
CA GLU A 90 4.82 13.73 -17.49
C GLU A 90 4.99 12.82 -16.26
N ALA A 91 4.03 11.93 -16.00
CA ALA A 91 4.13 10.95 -14.92
C ALA A 91 5.33 10.01 -15.11
N LEU A 92 5.58 9.55 -16.35
CA LEU A 92 6.75 8.75 -16.69
C LEU A 92 8.05 9.51 -16.43
N LYS A 93 8.11 10.80 -16.80
CA LYS A 93 9.28 11.67 -16.55
C LYS A 93 9.52 11.87 -15.05
N ARG A 94 8.47 12.05 -14.25
CA ARG A 94 8.57 12.21 -12.79
C ARG A 94 8.94 10.90 -12.10
N GLY A 95 8.39 9.78 -12.55
CA GLY A 95 8.68 8.44 -12.10
C GLY A 95 8.08 8.07 -10.73
N THR A 96 8.00 9.01 -9.79
CA THR A 96 7.43 8.81 -8.45
C THR A 96 6.98 10.13 -7.82
N SER A 97 6.16 10.07 -6.78
CA SER A 97 5.97 11.20 -5.87
C SER A 97 7.12 11.28 -4.87
N ILE A 98 7.50 12.50 -4.48
CA ILE A 98 8.59 12.75 -3.54
C ILE A 98 8.02 13.42 -2.29
N TYR A 99 8.19 12.78 -1.14
CA TYR A 99 7.62 13.22 0.13
C TYR A 99 8.68 13.90 0.97
N PHE A 100 8.47 15.19 1.25
CA PHE A 100 9.21 15.96 2.23
C PHE A 100 8.38 16.16 3.49
N PRO A 101 8.98 16.49 4.65
CA PRO A 101 8.20 16.88 5.81
C PRO A 101 7.29 18.08 5.49
N GLY A 102 5.96 17.86 5.53
CA GLY A 102 4.95 18.89 5.27
C GLY A 102 4.77 19.33 3.81
N THR A 103 5.45 18.72 2.84
CA THR A 103 5.36 19.08 1.41
C THR A 103 5.53 17.82 0.55
N VAL A 104 4.76 17.74 -0.55
CA VAL A 104 4.87 16.66 -1.53
C VAL A 104 5.12 17.26 -2.92
N VAL A 105 6.04 16.66 -3.68
CA VAL A 105 6.15 16.86 -5.13
C VAL A 105 5.47 15.66 -5.78
N PRO A 106 4.22 15.77 -6.22
CA PRO A 106 3.43 14.63 -6.64
C PRO A 106 3.76 14.19 -8.08
N MET A 107 3.63 12.88 -8.35
CA MET A 107 3.78 12.30 -9.69
C MET A 107 2.61 12.68 -10.60
N LEU A 108 1.42 12.85 -10.05
CA LEU A 108 0.22 13.27 -10.75
C LEU A 108 -0.35 14.54 -10.11
N PRO A 109 -1.05 15.41 -10.87
CA PRO A 109 -1.73 16.58 -10.29
C PRO A 109 -2.67 16.17 -9.14
N GLU A 110 -2.71 16.99 -8.09
CA GLU A 110 -3.54 16.71 -6.89
C GLU A 110 -5.03 16.50 -7.21
N ARG A 111 -5.51 17.13 -8.29
CA ARG A 111 -6.87 16.92 -8.82
C ARG A 111 -7.14 15.45 -9.19
N LEU A 112 -6.09 14.69 -9.52
CA LEU A 112 -6.17 13.25 -9.76
C LEU A 112 -5.81 12.49 -8.51
N SER A 113 -4.59 12.67 -7.97
CA SER A 113 -4.08 11.86 -6.86
C SER A 113 -4.88 11.99 -5.57
N ASN A 114 -5.27 13.22 -5.20
CA ASN A 114 -5.93 13.49 -3.93
C ASN A 114 -7.47 13.55 -4.04
N ASP A 115 -8.02 13.48 -5.27
CA ASP A 115 -9.45 13.58 -5.51
C ASP A 115 -9.98 12.36 -6.24
N VAL A 116 -10.02 12.37 -7.60
CA VAL A 116 -10.81 11.37 -8.36
C VAL A 116 -10.21 9.96 -8.33
N CYS A 117 -8.89 9.81 -8.17
CA CYS A 117 -8.25 8.52 -7.98
C CYS A 117 -8.30 8.08 -6.51
N SER A 118 -8.21 9.01 -5.56
CA SER A 118 -8.19 8.72 -4.13
C SER A 118 -9.47 7.99 -3.69
N LEU A 119 -9.35 6.87 -2.98
CA LEU A 119 -10.47 6.04 -2.51
C LEU A 119 -11.16 6.67 -1.29
N ARG A 120 -11.62 7.92 -1.46
CA ARG A 120 -12.21 8.74 -0.42
C ARG A 120 -13.49 8.11 0.15
N PRO A 121 -13.77 8.30 1.46
CA PRO A 121 -14.93 7.70 2.08
C PRO A 121 -16.24 8.28 1.54
N ASN A 122 -17.24 7.41 1.44
CA ASN A 122 -18.60 7.72 0.99
C ASN A 122 -18.69 8.25 -0.46
N GLU A 123 -17.68 7.97 -1.26
CA GLU A 123 -17.67 8.32 -2.69
C GLU A 123 -17.38 7.07 -3.53
N ASP A 124 -18.11 6.93 -4.64
CA ASP A 124 -17.86 5.83 -5.57
C ASP A 124 -16.57 6.07 -6.32
N ARG A 125 -15.69 5.06 -6.31
CA ARG A 125 -14.35 5.10 -6.93
C ARG A 125 -14.10 3.89 -7.80
N CYS A 126 -13.43 4.13 -8.92
CA CYS A 126 -12.94 3.07 -9.79
C CYS A 126 -11.71 2.43 -9.15
N ALA A 127 -11.73 1.12 -9.03
CA ALA A 127 -10.63 0.36 -8.45
C ALA A 127 -10.33 -0.89 -9.27
N MET A 128 -9.08 -1.36 -9.21
CA MET A 128 -8.68 -2.71 -9.53
C MET A 128 -8.73 -3.53 -8.24
N VAL A 129 -9.48 -4.62 -8.23
CA VAL A 129 -9.68 -5.43 -7.02
C VAL A 129 -9.02 -6.78 -7.19
N CYS A 130 -8.20 -7.15 -6.19
CA CYS A 130 -7.76 -8.51 -5.94
C CYS A 130 -8.68 -9.14 -4.89
N GLU A 131 -9.51 -10.10 -5.32
CA GLU A 131 -10.36 -10.89 -4.42
C GLU A 131 -9.67 -12.23 -4.16
N MET A 132 -9.44 -12.54 -2.89
CA MET A 132 -8.72 -13.73 -2.45
C MET A 132 -9.57 -14.56 -1.48
N SER A 133 -9.51 -15.89 -1.63
CA SER A 133 -10.01 -16.82 -0.62
C SER A 133 -8.84 -17.46 0.10
N LEU A 134 -8.88 -17.45 1.43
CA LEU A 134 -7.84 -18.04 2.27
C LEU A 134 -8.50 -19.04 3.24
N ASP A 135 -7.76 -20.06 3.63
CA ASP A 135 -8.20 -20.99 4.66
C ASP A 135 -8.07 -20.40 6.07
N SER A 136 -8.47 -21.15 7.08
CA SER A 136 -8.41 -20.73 8.49
C SER A 136 -6.98 -20.49 9.01
N SER A 137 -5.97 -21.09 8.36
CA SER A 137 -4.56 -20.88 8.69
C SER A 137 -3.98 -19.61 8.03
N GLY A 138 -4.73 -18.98 7.12
CA GLY A 138 -4.29 -17.82 6.35
C GLY A 138 -3.55 -18.18 5.06
N GLN A 139 -3.56 -19.47 4.66
CA GLN A 139 -3.00 -19.90 3.39
C GLN A 139 -3.95 -19.52 2.25
N ARG A 140 -3.43 -18.87 1.20
CA ARG A 140 -4.22 -18.50 0.03
C ARG A 140 -4.60 -19.74 -0.78
N LEU A 141 -5.88 -19.87 -1.09
CA LEU A 141 -6.44 -20.97 -1.89
C LEU A 141 -6.65 -20.57 -3.34
N LYS A 142 -7.20 -19.37 -3.57
CA LYS A 142 -7.48 -18.85 -4.92
C LYS A 142 -7.54 -17.33 -4.91
N TYR A 143 -7.37 -16.74 -6.09
CA TYR A 143 -7.52 -15.30 -6.30
C TYR A 143 -8.12 -14.99 -7.67
N LYS A 144 -8.58 -13.76 -7.83
CA LYS A 144 -8.99 -13.20 -9.12
C LYS A 144 -8.85 -11.67 -9.11
N PHE A 145 -8.56 -11.12 -10.29
CA PHE A 145 -8.50 -9.68 -10.52
C PHE A 145 -9.64 -9.23 -11.41
N TYR A 146 -10.20 -8.07 -11.11
CA TYR A 146 -11.19 -7.40 -11.94
C TYR A 146 -11.31 -5.92 -11.61
N SER A 147 -11.75 -5.13 -12.61
CA SER A 147 -12.12 -3.74 -12.41
C SER A 147 -13.45 -3.66 -11.66
N ALA A 148 -13.52 -2.83 -10.65
CA ALA A 148 -14.71 -2.64 -9.82
C ALA A 148 -15.05 -1.17 -9.58
N LEU A 149 -16.28 -0.93 -9.15
CA LEU A 149 -16.70 0.29 -8.50
C LEU A 149 -16.82 -0.03 -7.00
N ILE A 150 -16.14 0.71 -6.16
CA ILE A 150 -16.19 0.57 -4.71
C ILE A 150 -16.64 1.88 -4.06
N ASN A 151 -17.11 1.77 -2.82
CA ASN A 151 -17.45 2.91 -1.97
C ASN A 151 -16.83 2.66 -0.59
N SER A 152 -15.72 3.31 -0.27
CA SER A 152 -15.10 3.18 1.04
C SER A 152 -16.04 3.70 2.13
N LYS A 153 -16.33 2.90 3.17
CA LYS A 153 -17.25 3.29 4.25
C LYS A 153 -16.57 4.04 5.38
N ALA A 154 -15.24 3.99 5.44
CA ALA A 154 -14.47 4.71 6.45
C ALA A 154 -13.07 5.04 5.96
N ARG A 155 -12.59 6.22 6.34
CA ARG A 155 -11.19 6.59 6.31
C ARG A 155 -10.65 6.44 7.73
N LEU A 156 -9.84 5.42 7.96
CA LEU A 156 -9.23 5.12 9.24
C LEU A 156 -7.78 5.56 9.28
N THR A 157 -7.28 5.89 10.47
CA THR A 157 -5.85 6.08 10.69
C THR A 157 -5.25 4.85 11.35
N TYR A 158 -3.95 4.62 11.13
CA TYR A 158 -3.22 3.56 11.85
C TYR A 158 -3.40 3.65 13.36
N LYS A 159 -3.42 4.87 13.93
CA LYS A 159 -3.66 5.08 15.37
C LYS A 159 -5.05 4.64 15.81
N GLN A 160 -6.09 4.92 15.02
CA GLN A 160 -7.46 4.50 15.34
C GLN A 160 -7.60 2.98 15.31
N VAL A 161 -7.04 2.34 14.26
CA VAL A 161 -7.05 0.88 14.13
C VAL A 161 -6.24 0.24 15.28
N GLU A 162 -5.04 0.77 15.60
CA GLU A 162 -4.24 0.30 16.73
C GLU A 162 -4.99 0.39 18.05
N SER A 163 -5.64 1.52 18.32
CA SER A 163 -6.45 1.71 19.53
C SER A 163 -7.60 0.71 19.59
N HIS A 164 -8.20 0.36 18.48
CA HIS A 164 -9.29 -0.63 18.42
C HIS A 164 -8.76 -2.03 18.72
N ILE A 165 -7.73 -2.51 18.03
CA ILE A 165 -7.20 -3.88 18.18
C ILE A 165 -6.51 -4.10 19.53
N THR A 166 -6.10 -3.04 20.21
CA THR A 166 -5.57 -3.09 21.58
C THR A 166 -6.64 -2.87 22.64
N ASN A 167 -7.92 -2.80 22.26
CA ASN A 167 -9.07 -2.52 23.12
C ASN A 167 -8.99 -1.21 23.91
N ALA A 168 -8.18 -0.24 23.45
CA ALA A 168 -8.06 1.07 24.10
C ALA A 168 -9.25 1.97 23.76
N GLN A 169 -9.68 1.96 22.49
CA GLN A 169 -10.84 2.73 22.03
C GLN A 169 -11.47 2.06 20.81
N PRO A 170 -12.75 1.65 20.87
CA PRO A 170 -13.41 0.99 19.75
C PRO A 170 -13.64 1.94 18.58
N LEU A 171 -13.59 1.39 17.37
CA LEU A 171 -14.01 2.08 16.14
C LEU A 171 -15.53 2.26 16.14
N LYS A 172 -16.01 3.14 15.25
CA LYS A 172 -17.43 3.33 14.99
C LYS A 172 -17.84 2.62 13.68
N GLY A 173 -19.07 2.14 13.62
CA GLY A 173 -19.62 1.46 12.44
C GLY A 173 -19.41 -0.06 12.48
N SER A 174 -20.51 -0.83 12.67
CA SER A 174 -20.48 -2.27 12.93
C SER A 174 -19.81 -3.06 11.81
N GLU A 175 -20.14 -2.79 10.54
CA GLU A 175 -19.62 -3.53 9.38
C GLU A 175 -18.12 -3.35 9.17
N VAL A 176 -17.62 -2.12 9.38
CA VAL A 176 -16.19 -1.83 9.30
C VAL A 176 -15.43 -2.49 10.44
N ILE A 177 -16.02 -2.51 11.64
CA ILE A 177 -15.44 -3.17 12.83
C ILE A 177 -15.28 -4.67 12.56
N GLU A 178 -16.32 -5.34 12.04
CA GLU A 178 -16.26 -6.76 11.71
C GLU A 178 -15.16 -7.06 10.69
N SER A 179 -15.01 -6.21 9.67
CA SER A 179 -13.96 -6.33 8.67
C SER A 179 -12.56 -6.18 9.29
N ILE A 180 -12.35 -5.19 10.14
CA ILE A 180 -11.04 -4.97 10.82
C ILE A 180 -10.71 -6.13 11.77
N ASN A 181 -11.69 -6.64 12.51
CA ASN A 181 -11.49 -7.79 13.38
C ASN A 181 -11.14 -9.07 12.59
N ALA A 182 -11.81 -9.30 11.46
CA ALA A 182 -11.49 -10.42 10.58
C ALA A 182 -10.07 -10.25 9.99
N LEU A 183 -9.71 -9.04 9.58
CA LEU A 183 -8.40 -8.72 9.04
C LEU A 183 -7.29 -8.92 10.08
N GLU A 184 -7.52 -8.55 11.33
CA GLU A 184 -6.56 -8.80 12.42
C GLU A 184 -6.32 -10.29 12.62
N GLN A 185 -7.38 -11.10 12.66
CA GLN A 185 -7.26 -12.56 12.80
C GLN A 185 -6.48 -13.17 11.62
N LEU A 186 -6.79 -12.73 10.39
CA LEU A 186 -6.05 -13.16 9.22
C LEU A 186 -4.57 -12.77 9.31
N THR A 187 -4.27 -11.52 9.68
CA THR A 187 -2.90 -11.02 9.84
C THR A 187 -2.10 -11.84 10.84
N ILE A 188 -2.68 -12.19 11.99
CA ILE A 188 -2.04 -13.08 12.99
C ILE A 188 -1.68 -14.43 12.35
N SER A 189 -2.57 -15.01 11.56
CA SER A 189 -2.32 -16.27 10.86
C SER A 189 -1.20 -16.12 9.82
N ARG A 190 -1.20 -15.05 9.04
CA ARG A 190 -0.17 -14.75 8.04
C ARG A 190 1.21 -14.54 8.65
N LEU A 191 1.31 -13.85 9.76
CA LEU A 191 2.57 -13.64 10.46
C LEU A 191 3.17 -14.97 10.95
N LYS A 192 2.34 -15.95 11.38
CA LYS A 192 2.80 -17.30 11.69
C LYS A 192 3.40 -18.02 10.47
N ILE A 193 2.76 -17.89 9.30
CA ILE A 193 3.29 -18.45 8.05
C ILE A 193 4.64 -17.79 7.70
N ARG A 194 4.78 -16.47 7.85
CA ARG A 194 6.07 -15.78 7.65
C ARG A 194 7.15 -16.28 8.59
N GLN A 195 6.83 -16.44 9.85
CA GLN A 195 7.78 -16.99 10.85
C GLN A 195 8.22 -18.41 10.49
N SER A 196 7.30 -19.27 10.03
CA SER A 196 7.66 -20.64 9.62
C SER A 196 8.57 -20.69 8.38
N ARG A 197 8.56 -19.64 7.55
CA ARG A 197 9.47 -19.46 6.40
C ARG A 197 10.78 -18.76 6.78
N TYR A 198 11.04 -18.54 8.06
CA TYR A 198 12.23 -17.81 8.56
C TYR A 198 12.37 -16.40 7.99
N ALA A 199 11.25 -15.74 7.65
CA ALA A 199 11.30 -14.37 7.17
C ALA A 199 11.90 -13.44 8.25
N LEU A 200 12.96 -12.73 7.88
CA LEU A 200 13.64 -11.81 8.78
C LEU A 200 12.75 -10.59 9.04
N GLU A 201 12.45 -10.32 10.31
CA GLU A 201 11.72 -9.12 10.69
C GLU A 201 12.73 -8.02 11.06
N ILE A 202 12.84 -7.03 10.17
CA ILE A 202 13.67 -5.85 10.40
C ILE A 202 12.73 -4.69 10.76
N ASN A 203 12.85 -4.19 11.98
CA ASN A 203 12.10 -3.03 12.48
C ASN A 203 13.01 -1.80 12.53
N PRO A 204 13.25 -1.11 11.42
CA PRO A 204 14.07 0.10 11.44
C PRO A 204 13.41 1.18 12.30
N LYS A 205 14.23 1.90 13.06
CA LYS A 205 13.76 3.09 13.78
C LYS A 205 13.58 4.21 12.77
N GLU A 206 12.34 4.55 12.48
CA GLU A 206 11.97 5.65 11.60
C GLU A 206 11.82 6.94 12.41
N ALA A 207 12.51 8.00 12.03
CA ALA A 207 12.41 9.31 12.65
C ALA A 207 11.40 10.19 11.91
N ILE A 208 10.45 10.76 12.62
CA ILE A 208 9.52 11.77 12.12
C ILE A 208 9.97 13.14 12.62
N LEU A 209 10.08 14.09 11.70
CA LEU A 209 10.35 15.48 12.03
C LEU A 209 9.03 16.21 12.32
N GLU A 210 8.85 16.66 13.54
CA GLU A 210 7.82 17.64 13.88
C GLU A 210 8.29 19.02 13.46
N LEU A 211 7.55 19.68 12.56
CA LEU A 211 7.89 21.02 12.13
C LEU A 211 7.04 22.07 12.84
N THR A 212 7.62 23.26 13.04
CA THR A 212 6.88 24.46 13.41
C THR A 212 6.09 25.00 12.20
N PRO A 213 5.12 25.94 12.39
CA PRO A 213 4.47 26.63 11.26
C PRO A 213 5.43 27.28 10.29
N ASN A 214 6.62 27.65 10.74
CA ASN A 214 7.70 28.23 9.92
C ASN A 214 8.59 27.19 9.25
N GLN A 215 8.19 25.89 9.26
CA GLN A 215 8.96 24.78 8.70
C GLN A 215 10.33 24.53 9.34
N GLU A 216 10.51 24.95 10.59
CA GLU A 216 11.71 24.63 11.37
C GLU A 216 11.49 23.33 12.15
N VAL A 217 12.55 22.56 12.37
CA VAL A 217 12.45 21.31 13.14
C VAL A 217 12.18 21.65 14.60
N LYS A 218 10.99 21.31 15.08
CA LYS A 218 10.59 21.47 16.49
C LYS A 218 11.06 20.29 17.33
N ASN A 219 10.92 19.07 16.80
CA ASN A 219 11.24 17.83 17.50
C ASN A 219 11.53 16.70 16.52
N ILE A 220 12.24 15.68 17.00
CA ILE A 220 12.48 14.42 16.27
C ILE A 220 11.86 13.29 17.09
N ILE A 221 10.84 12.66 16.53
CA ILE A 221 10.09 11.59 17.19
C ILE A 221 10.44 10.26 16.52
N VAL A 222 10.82 9.27 17.32
CA VAL A 222 10.98 7.91 16.81
C VAL A 222 9.61 7.24 16.68
N LYS A 223 9.22 6.90 15.46
CA LYS A 223 7.97 6.21 15.19
C LYS A 223 8.03 4.80 15.78
N LYS A 224 7.07 4.46 16.62
CA LYS A 224 6.91 3.09 17.12
C LYS A 224 6.14 2.28 16.08
N PRO A 225 6.59 1.07 15.74
CA PRO A 225 5.82 0.17 14.88
C PRO A 225 4.48 -0.15 15.56
N MET A 226 3.40 -0.11 14.81
CA MET A 226 2.04 -0.46 15.26
C MET A 226 1.60 -1.76 14.56
N ARG A 227 0.80 -2.57 15.24
CA ARG A 227 0.18 -3.77 14.64
C ARG A 227 -0.70 -3.40 13.46
N ALA A 228 -1.35 -2.24 13.52
CA ALA A 228 -2.16 -1.71 12.42
C ALA A 228 -1.42 -1.61 11.08
N HIS A 229 -0.10 -1.31 11.08
CA HIS A 229 0.69 -1.34 9.85
C HIS A 229 0.81 -2.74 9.26
N LYS A 230 0.87 -3.79 10.11
CA LYS A 230 0.95 -5.18 9.66
C LYS A 230 -0.33 -5.67 8.99
N LEU A 231 -1.50 -5.11 9.35
CA LEU A 231 -2.76 -5.43 8.69
C LEU A 231 -2.72 -5.04 7.20
N VAL A 232 -2.29 -3.82 6.93
CA VAL A 232 -2.15 -3.31 5.55
C VAL A 232 -1.00 -4.02 4.83
N GLU A 233 0.17 -4.13 5.47
CA GLU A 233 1.36 -4.80 4.89
C GLU A 233 1.06 -6.22 4.41
N GLU A 234 0.44 -7.08 5.25
CA GLU A 234 0.12 -8.45 4.88
C GLU A 234 -0.93 -8.53 3.77
N SER A 235 -1.91 -7.62 3.76
CA SER A 235 -2.90 -7.54 2.69
C SER A 235 -2.25 -7.18 1.35
N MET A 236 -1.36 -6.19 1.35
CA MET A 236 -0.65 -5.75 0.15
C MET A 236 0.34 -6.80 -0.34
N LEU A 237 1.06 -7.48 0.56
CA LEU A 237 1.95 -8.58 0.19
C LEU A 237 1.19 -9.71 -0.51
N LEU A 238 0.04 -10.13 0.04
CA LEU A 238 -0.82 -11.13 -0.59
C LEU A 238 -1.30 -10.70 -1.98
N ALA A 239 -1.77 -9.45 -2.11
CA ALA A 239 -2.23 -8.93 -3.40
C ALA A 239 -1.09 -8.84 -4.42
N ASN A 240 0.12 -8.44 -3.99
CA ASN A 240 1.30 -8.36 -4.84
C ASN A 240 1.80 -9.74 -5.27
N GLU A 241 1.79 -10.75 -4.38
CA GLU A 241 2.06 -12.14 -4.72
C GLU A 241 1.09 -12.64 -5.81
N CYS A 242 -0.21 -12.38 -5.64
CA CYS A 242 -1.23 -12.71 -6.65
C CYS A 242 -0.99 -12.00 -7.98
N ALA A 243 -0.61 -10.73 -7.95
CA ALA A 243 -0.34 -9.96 -9.17
C ALA A 243 0.88 -10.48 -9.90
N ALA A 244 1.95 -10.85 -9.18
CA ALA A 244 3.15 -11.44 -9.77
C ALA A 244 2.83 -12.77 -10.46
N GLU A 245 2.12 -13.68 -9.79
CA GLU A 245 1.67 -14.95 -10.38
C GLU A 245 0.77 -14.70 -11.61
N PHE A 246 -0.20 -13.79 -11.50
CA PHE A 246 -1.09 -13.46 -12.62
C PHE A 246 -0.32 -12.96 -13.84
N MET A 247 0.72 -12.15 -13.64
CA MET A 247 1.57 -11.65 -14.70
C MET A 247 2.41 -12.77 -15.31
N GLN A 248 3.02 -13.62 -14.50
CA GLN A 248 3.81 -14.77 -14.97
C GLN A 248 2.99 -15.78 -15.77
N ASP A 249 1.75 -16.05 -15.33
CA ASP A 249 0.88 -17.03 -15.97
C ASP A 249 0.30 -16.54 -17.33
N ARG A 250 0.23 -15.23 -17.54
CA ARG A 250 -0.50 -14.66 -18.69
C ARG A 250 0.35 -13.87 -19.66
N PHE A 251 1.53 -13.46 -19.26
CA PHE A 251 2.40 -12.59 -20.06
C PHE A 251 3.84 -13.05 -19.95
N ASP A 252 4.59 -12.88 -21.05
CA ASP A 252 6.03 -13.19 -21.08
C ASP A 252 6.89 -12.12 -20.35
N PHE A 253 6.25 -11.06 -19.85
CA PHE A 253 6.93 -9.96 -19.15
C PHE A 253 6.09 -9.45 -17.99
N GLY A 254 6.75 -8.82 -17.03
CA GLY A 254 6.12 -8.18 -15.87
C GLY A 254 7.09 -7.26 -15.15
N VAL A 255 6.57 -6.44 -14.26
CA VAL A 255 7.38 -5.60 -13.37
C VAL A 255 7.39 -6.26 -11.99
N PHE A 256 8.57 -6.74 -11.56
CA PHE A 256 8.73 -7.47 -10.31
C PHE A 256 9.72 -6.73 -9.40
N ARG A 257 9.42 -6.75 -8.11
CA ARG A 257 10.40 -6.34 -7.10
C ARG A 257 11.33 -7.51 -6.83
N ILE A 258 12.60 -7.36 -7.19
CA ILE A 258 13.62 -8.40 -6.98
C ILE A 258 14.68 -7.90 -6.00
N HIS A 259 15.36 -8.85 -5.36
CA HIS A 259 16.55 -8.61 -4.56
C HIS A 259 17.63 -9.58 -5.01
N GLU A 260 18.84 -9.07 -5.23
CA GLU A 260 20.01 -9.90 -5.49
C GLU A 260 20.42 -10.65 -4.23
N ASN A 261 21.17 -11.72 -4.45
CA ASN A 261 21.78 -12.45 -3.33
C ASN A 261 22.70 -11.54 -2.52
N PRO A 262 22.79 -11.70 -1.20
CA PRO A 262 23.72 -10.94 -0.39
C PRO A 262 25.17 -11.08 -0.89
N ASP A 263 25.91 -9.98 -0.89
CA ASP A 263 27.35 -9.98 -1.16
C ASP A 263 28.06 -10.95 -0.17
N PRO A 264 28.83 -11.94 -0.67
CA PRO A 264 29.51 -12.91 0.21
C PRO A 264 30.38 -12.25 1.29
N SER A 265 31.04 -11.13 0.96
CA SER A 265 31.88 -10.41 1.93
C SER A 265 31.06 -9.79 3.06
N LYS A 266 29.88 -9.22 2.73
CA LYS A 266 28.94 -8.68 3.74
C LYS A 266 28.33 -9.79 4.59
N LEU A 267 28.08 -10.94 3.99
CA LEU A 267 27.55 -12.11 4.71
C LEU A 267 28.58 -12.63 5.73
N GLU A 268 29.87 -12.65 5.38
CA GLU A 268 30.94 -13.04 6.32
C GLU A 268 31.07 -12.03 7.49
N VAL A 269 30.93 -10.75 7.23
CA VAL A 269 30.89 -9.71 8.29
C VAL A 269 29.70 -9.95 9.23
N LEU A 270 28.52 -10.24 8.66
CA LEU A 270 27.32 -10.53 9.44
C LEU A 270 27.47 -11.78 10.30
N LYS A 271 28.03 -12.87 9.74
CA LYS A 271 28.33 -14.10 10.48
C LYS A 271 29.25 -13.85 11.68
N LYS A 272 30.31 -13.06 11.47
CA LYS A 272 31.25 -12.66 12.55
C LYS A 272 30.55 -11.82 13.61
N TYR A 273 29.71 -10.87 13.20
CA TYR A 273 28.97 -10.00 14.12
C TYR A 273 28.04 -10.78 15.04
N PHE A 274 27.31 -11.76 14.51
CA PHE A 274 26.40 -12.61 15.28
C PHE A 274 27.08 -13.82 15.88
N GLN A 275 28.40 -14.01 15.73
CA GLN A 275 29.17 -15.18 16.21
C GLN A 275 28.55 -16.52 15.77
N ILE A 276 27.97 -16.55 14.54
CA ILE A 276 27.33 -17.73 14.00
C ILE A 276 28.41 -18.80 13.72
N PRO A 277 28.37 -20.00 14.34
CA PRO A 277 29.33 -21.07 14.06
C PRO A 277 29.31 -21.44 12.58
N ALA A 278 30.48 -21.61 11.97
CA ALA A 278 30.63 -21.96 10.56
C ALA A 278 29.82 -23.22 10.13
N GLN A 279 29.60 -24.13 11.06
CA GLN A 279 28.84 -25.38 10.86
C GLN A 279 27.33 -25.15 10.67
N ILE A 280 26.75 -24.05 11.19
CA ILE A 280 25.36 -23.71 10.99
C ILE A 280 25.17 -22.99 9.66
N ALA A 281 26.14 -22.19 9.26
CA ALA A 281 26.12 -21.44 8.01
C ALA A 281 26.19 -22.33 6.74
N SER A 282 26.72 -23.54 6.84
CA SER A 282 26.81 -24.49 5.72
C SER A 282 25.55 -25.35 5.51
N LYS A 283 24.59 -25.33 6.45
CA LYS A 283 23.35 -26.11 6.37
C LYS A 283 22.15 -25.30 5.80
N SER A 284 22.29 -24.02 5.66
CA SER A 284 21.31 -23.20 4.96
C SER A 284 21.71 -23.05 3.49
N SER A 285 21.54 -24.11 2.72
CA SER A 285 21.46 -23.98 1.27
C SER A 285 20.17 -23.22 0.98
N PRO A 286 20.22 -22.10 0.25
CA PRO A 286 19.04 -21.32 -0.01
C PRO A 286 18.21 -21.94 -1.11
N LEU A 287 16.90 -21.85 -0.93
CA LEU A 287 15.93 -21.58 -1.99
C LEU A 287 16.38 -22.04 -3.39
N GLU A 288 16.32 -23.31 -3.68
CA GLU A 288 15.96 -23.82 -4.99
C GLU A 288 14.42 -23.90 -5.00
N THR A 289 13.83 -23.05 -5.76
CA THR A 289 12.62 -22.94 -6.57
C THR A 289 11.96 -21.61 -6.45
#